data_51e8d6e6198528c51016748971e313e8
#
_entry.id   51e8d6e6198528c51016748971e313e8
#
_cell.length_a   1.000
_cell.length_b   1.000
_cell.length_c   1.000
_cell.angle_alpha   90.00
_cell.angle_beta   90.00
_cell.angle_gamma   90.00
#
_symmetry.space_group_name_H-M   'P 1'
#
loop_
_entity.id
_entity.type
_entity.pdbx_description
1 polymer ?
#
loop_
_entity_poly.entity_id
_entity_poly.type
_entity_poly.pdbx_seq_one_letter_code
_entity_poly.pdbx_strand_id
1 'polypeptide(L)'
;PEYAMKKAEESHKAHIASIRRAYQAGVKIALGTDFAGPLGVAHGDNAIELEILVNQVGMSPMEAIASGTRIAAEALGLEEEIGTLSAGKQADLLIVDGDPSQDVSILKQKTAIELVMKSGEVAVDRR
;
A
#
# COMPACT_ATOMS: atom_id res chain seq x y z
N PRO A 1 5.03 18.41 22.69
CA PRO A 1 4.80 19.85 22.79
C PRO A 1 3.99 20.33 21.60
N GLU A 2 3.11 21.29 21.78
CA GLU A 2 2.17 21.82 20.78
C GLU A 2 2.89 22.27 19.49
N TYR A 3 4.05 22.86 19.60
CA TYR A 3 4.90 23.23 18.47
C TYR A 3 5.29 22.04 17.57
N ALA A 4 5.65 20.91 18.16
CA ALA A 4 6.06 19.73 17.39
C ALA A 4 4.86 19.13 16.63
N MET A 5 3.68 19.12 17.22
CA MET A 5 2.46 18.65 16.57
C MET A 5 2.06 19.55 15.40
N LYS A 6 2.11 20.87 15.58
CA LYS A 6 1.82 21.84 14.52
C LYS A 6 2.79 21.68 13.34
N LYS A 7 4.08 21.53 13.62
CA LYS A 7 5.10 21.32 12.58
C LYS A 7 4.91 20.00 11.84
N ALA A 8 4.55 18.92 12.56
CA ALA A 8 4.26 17.63 11.95
C ALA A 8 3.04 17.71 11.01
N GLU A 9 1.99 18.42 11.42
CA GLU A 9 0.79 18.62 10.59
C GLU A 9 1.09 19.45 9.32
N GLU A 10 1.85 20.52 9.45
CA GLU A 10 2.28 21.34 8.30
C GLU A 10 3.14 20.53 7.33
N SER A 11 4.09 19.73 7.85
CA SER A 11 4.93 18.84 7.06
C SER A 11 4.10 17.77 6.34
N HIS A 12 3.14 17.17 7.02
CA HIS A 12 2.23 16.19 6.44
C HIS A 12 1.42 16.79 5.27
N LYS A 13 0.82 17.96 5.48
CA LYS A 13 0.07 18.66 4.41
C LYS A 13 0.94 18.97 3.19
N ALA A 14 2.16 19.46 3.41
CA ALA A 14 3.10 19.76 2.34
C ALA A 14 3.52 18.49 1.58
N HIS A 15 3.75 17.39 2.30
CA HIS A 15 4.10 16.09 1.74
C HIS A 15 2.99 15.55 0.84
N ILE A 16 1.76 15.48 1.33
CA ILE A 16 0.58 15.05 0.55
C ILE A 16 0.38 15.91 -0.70
N ALA A 17 0.51 17.23 -0.56
CA ALA A 17 0.39 18.14 -1.71
C ALA A 17 1.47 17.89 -2.77
N SER A 18 2.68 17.53 -2.35
CA SER A 18 3.79 17.20 -3.24
C SER A 18 3.53 15.90 -4.00
N ILE A 19 3.11 14.82 -3.29
CA ILE A 19 2.77 13.53 -3.91
C ILE A 19 1.61 13.70 -4.89
N ARG A 20 0.57 14.45 -4.52
CA ARG A 20 -0.58 14.74 -5.41
C ARG A 20 -0.14 15.40 -6.70
N ARG A 21 0.74 16.41 -6.63
CA ARG A 21 1.29 17.08 -7.83
C ARG A 21 2.09 16.12 -8.70
N ALA A 22 2.93 15.27 -8.10
CA ALA A 22 3.69 14.26 -8.83
C ALA A 22 2.77 13.27 -9.54
N TYR A 23 1.75 12.75 -8.84
CA TYR A 23 0.75 11.86 -9.41
C TYR A 23 0.00 12.52 -10.57
N GLN A 24 -0.49 13.76 -10.41
CA GLN A 24 -1.18 14.52 -11.46
C GLN A 24 -0.29 14.82 -12.67
N ALA A 25 1.02 14.89 -12.46
CA ALA A 25 2.01 15.04 -13.52
C ALA A 25 2.37 13.72 -14.22
N GLY A 26 1.74 12.59 -13.84
CA GLY A 26 1.96 11.27 -14.42
C GLY A 26 3.20 10.54 -13.89
N VAL A 27 3.79 11.00 -12.78
CA VAL A 27 4.89 10.29 -12.13
C VAL A 27 4.36 9.00 -11.49
N LYS A 28 5.04 7.88 -11.74
CA LYS A 28 4.74 6.62 -11.06
C LYS A 28 5.08 6.75 -9.58
N ILE A 29 4.13 6.45 -8.72
CA ILE A 29 4.30 6.46 -7.26
C ILE A 29 4.36 5.01 -6.77
N ALA A 30 5.49 4.58 -6.25
CA ALA A 30 5.62 3.33 -5.51
C ALA A 30 5.28 3.58 -4.05
N LEU A 31 4.44 2.71 -3.49
CA LEU A 31 4.09 2.76 -2.07
C LEU A 31 5.27 2.26 -1.23
N GLY A 32 5.58 2.97 -0.15
CA GLY A 32 6.62 2.60 0.79
C GLY A 32 6.44 3.33 2.12
N THR A 33 6.10 2.59 3.17
CA THR A 33 5.72 3.15 4.47
C THR A 33 6.87 3.72 5.27
N ASP A 34 8.11 3.38 4.94
CA ASP A 34 9.32 3.73 5.73
C ASP A 34 9.11 3.52 7.24
N PHE A 35 8.43 2.43 7.58
CA PHE A 35 8.04 2.14 8.96
C PHE A 35 9.26 1.74 9.78
N ALA A 36 9.75 2.67 10.61
CA ALA A 36 10.97 2.52 11.39
C ALA A 36 10.72 2.22 12.89
N GLY A 37 9.52 1.76 13.29
CA GLY A 37 9.29 1.38 14.70
C GLY A 37 8.06 2.05 15.36
N PRO A 38 8.00 2.15 16.70
CA PRO A 38 6.76 2.25 17.48
C PRO A 38 6.05 3.61 17.47
N LEU A 39 6.21 4.44 16.46
CA LEU A 39 5.63 5.78 16.39
C LEU A 39 4.16 5.79 15.89
N GLY A 40 3.34 4.85 16.35
CA GLY A 40 1.89 4.92 16.18
C GLY A 40 1.29 4.06 15.06
N VAL A 41 2.12 3.35 14.28
CA VAL A 41 1.64 2.34 13.32
C VAL A 41 2.12 0.98 13.79
N ALA A 42 1.20 0.04 14.03
CA ALA A 42 1.55 -1.32 14.40
C ALA A 42 2.02 -2.13 13.18
N HIS A 43 2.88 -3.11 13.38
CA HIS A 43 3.23 -4.05 12.32
C HIS A 43 1.96 -4.71 11.75
N GLY A 44 1.82 -4.67 10.43
CA GLY A 44 0.65 -5.16 9.71
C GLY A 44 -0.45 -4.12 9.47
N ASP A 45 -0.30 -2.88 9.94
CA ASP A 45 -1.23 -1.78 9.67
C ASP A 45 -0.76 -0.89 8.51
N ASN A 46 0.30 -1.28 7.81
CA ASN A 46 0.90 -0.57 6.68
C ASN A 46 -0.08 -0.31 5.53
N ALA A 47 -1.13 -1.13 5.39
CA ALA A 47 -2.18 -0.95 4.39
C ALA A 47 -2.96 0.38 4.54
N ILE A 48 -2.79 1.13 5.66
CA ILE A 48 -3.33 2.48 5.83
C ILE A 48 -2.83 3.43 4.74
N GLU A 49 -1.65 3.21 4.16
CA GLU A 49 -1.14 4.05 3.08
C GLU A 49 -1.96 3.96 1.81
N LEU A 50 -2.58 2.81 1.53
CA LEU A 50 -3.50 2.70 0.39
C LEU A 50 -4.69 3.65 0.55
N GLU A 51 -5.24 3.76 1.77
CA GLU A 51 -6.30 4.73 2.05
C GLU A 51 -5.82 6.18 1.89
N ILE A 52 -4.60 6.48 2.30
CA ILE A 52 -4.01 7.82 2.14
C ILE A 52 -3.85 8.16 0.66
N LEU A 53 -3.38 7.22 -0.15
CA LEU A 53 -3.24 7.41 -1.60
C LEU A 53 -4.61 7.67 -2.27
N VAL A 54 -5.64 6.95 -1.86
CA VAL A 54 -7.00 7.15 -2.39
C VAL A 54 -7.59 8.47 -1.86
N ASN A 55 -7.67 8.63 -0.54
CA ASN A 55 -8.46 9.72 0.08
C ASN A 55 -7.76 11.07 0.04
N GLN A 56 -6.42 11.09 0.09
CA GLN A 56 -5.66 12.33 0.19
C GLN A 56 -4.87 12.67 -1.09
N VAL A 57 -4.39 11.69 -1.84
CA VAL A 57 -3.69 11.93 -3.11
C VAL A 57 -4.66 11.99 -4.29
N GLY A 58 -5.74 11.20 -4.26
CA GLY A 58 -6.78 11.16 -5.29
C GLY A 58 -6.58 10.04 -6.31
N MET A 59 -5.85 8.98 -5.94
CA MET A 59 -5.76 7.76 -6.75
C MET A 59 -7.07 6.98 -6.70
N SER A 60 -7.38 6.23 -7.75
CA SER A 60 -8.39 5.18 -7.67
C SER A 60 -7.88 4.02 -6.78
N PRO A 61 -8.78 3.20 -6.21
CA PRO A 61 -8.38 2.01 -5.45
C PRO A 61 -7.39 1.11 -6.19
N MET A 62 -7.62 0.86 -7.48
CA MET A 62 -6.74 0.03 -8.30
C MET A 62 -5.36 0.65 -8.53
N GLU A 63 -5.27 1.98 -8.69
CA GLU A 63 -3.98 2.67 -8.80
C GLU A 63 -3.20 2.61 -7.49
N ALA A 64 -3.87 2.75 -6.35
CA ALA A 64 -3.25 2.59 -5.04
C ALA A 64 -2.74 1.15 -4.83
N ILE A 65 -3.52 0.12 -5.20
CA ILE A 65 -3.08 -1.28 -5.16
C ILE A 65 -1.88 -1.49 -6.10
N ALA A 66 -1.94 -0.96 -7.32
CA ALA A 66 -0.82 -1.05 -8.27
C ALA A 66 0.45 -0.37 -7.75
N SER A 67 0.31 0.73 -7.00
CA SER A 67 1.41 1.43 -6.32
C SER A 67 2.14 0.53 -5.32
N GLY A 68 1.41 -0.30 -4.56
CA GLY A 68 1.97 -1.24 -3.58
C GLY A 68 2.34 -2.62 -4.14
N THR A 69 2.13 -2.85 -5.44
CA THR A 69 2.39 -4.15 -6.09
C THR A 69 3.28 -3.97 -7.32
N ARG A 70 2.69 -3.86 -8.50
CA ARG A 70 3.43 -3.78 -9.76
C ARG A 70 4.42 -2.62 -9.82
N ILE A 71 3.99 -1.41 -9.40
CA ILE A 71 4.87 -0.22 -9.46
C ILE A 71 5.99 -0.33 -8.42
N ALA A 72 5.72 -0.90 -7.24
CA ALA A 72 6.74 -1.18 -6.25
C ALA A 72 7.77 -2.21 -6.76
N ALA A 73 7.31 -3.27 -7.46
CA ALA A 73 8.20 -4.24 -8.09
C ALA A 73 9.09 -3.59 -9.17
N GLU A 74 8.52 -2.73 -10.03
CA GLU A 74 9.28 -1.95 -11.02
C GLU A 74 10.34 -1.06 -10.34
N ALA A 75 10.00 -0.40 -9.25
CA ALA A 75 10.94 0.46 -8.51
C ALA A 75 12.12 -0.31 -7.89
N LEU A 76 11.91 -1.59 -7.60
CA LEU A 76 12.95 -2.50 -7.07
C LEU A 76 13.73 -3.25 -8.17
N GLY A 77 13.31 -3.15 -9.44
CA GLY A 77 13.86 -3.93 -10.56
C GLY A 77 13.50 -5.42 -10.47
N LEU A 78 12.37 -5.75 -9.86
CA LEU A 78 11.88 -7.12 -9.63
C LEU A 78 10.58 -7.41 -10.39
N GLU A 79 10.23 -6.59 -11.38
CA GLU A 79 8.97 -6.68 -12.12
C GLU A 79 8.80 -7.99 -12.90
N GLU A 80 9.89 -8.68 -13.22
CA GLU A 80 9.83 -9.99 -13.87
C GLU A 80 9.56 -11.14 -12.88
N GLU A 81 9.78 -10.90 -11.58
CA GLU A 81 9.67 -11.93 -10.54
C GLU A 81 8.41 -11.81 -9.69
N ILE A 82 7.99 -10.58 -9.37
CA ILE A 82 6.89 -10.28 -8.43
C ILE A 82 5.98 -9.15 -8.92
N GLY A 83 5.01 -8.76 -8.12
CA GLY A 83 4.17 -7.57 -8.30
C GLY A 83 2.92 -7.79 -9.14
N THR A 84 2.79 -8.93 -9.83
CA THR A 84 1.59 -9.32 -10.59
C THR A 84 1.35 -10.81 -10.52
N LEU A 85 0.08 -11.24 -10.64
CA LEU A 85 -0.31 -12.65 -10.77
C LEU A 85 -0.16 -13.06 -12.25
N SER A 86 1.03 -13.49 -12.63
CA SER A 86 1.35 -13.92 -13.99
C SER A 86 2.13 -15.23 -13.95
N ALA A 87 1.95 -16.07 -14.98
CA ALA A 87 2.69 -17.32 -15.08
C ALA A 87 4.20 -17.07 -15.09
N GLY A 88 4.94 -17.84 -14.31
CA GLY A 88 6.39 -17.73 -14.18
C GLY A 88 6.86 -16.80 -13.04
N LYS A 89 5.97 -16.02 -12.42
CA LYS A 89 6.30 -15.18 -11.26
C LYS A 89 6.09 -15.93 -9.94
N GLN A 90 6.67 -15.39 -8.88
CA GLN A 90 6.45 -15.90 -7.53
C GLN A 90 4.97 -15.80 -7.14
N ALA A 91 4.48 -16.84 -6.51
CA ALA A 91 3.09 -16.89 -6.03
C ALA A 91 2.98 -16.15 -4.69
N ASP A 92 3.02 -14.82 -4.76
CA ASP A 92 2.74 -13.90 -3.67
C ASP A 92 1.33 -13.35 -3.87
N LEU A 93 0.38 -13.81 -3.05
CA LEU A 93 -1.02 -13.41 -3.22
C LEU A 93 -1.78 -13.33 -1.91
N LEU A 94 -2.86 -12.56 -1.95
CA LEU A 94 -3.87 -12.49 -0.90
C LEU A 94 -5.22 -12.98 -1.46
N ILE A 95 -5.98 -13.72 -0.63
CA ILE A 95 -7.43 -13.88 -0.83
C ILE A 95 -8.11 -13.01 0.22
N VAL A 96 -9.03 -12.17 -0.23
CA VAL A 96 -9.71 -11.16 0.58
C VAL A 96 -11.21 -11.34 0.47
N ASP A 97 -11.90 -11.34 1.60
CA ASP A 97 -13.37 -11.30 1.66
C ASP A 97 -13.82 -9.85 1.40
N GLY A 98 -14.29 -9.60 0.18
CA GLY A 98 -14.72 -8.29 -0.31
C GLY A 98 -14.01 -7.87 -1.59
N ASP A 99 -14.26 -6.62 -2.02
CA ASP A 99 -13.73 -6.06 -3.26
C ASP A 99 -12.82 -4.84 -2.99
N PRO A 100 -11.49 -5.05 -2.84
CA PRO A 100 -10.56 -3.96 -2.60
C PRO A 100 -10.41 -3.02 -3.82
N SER A 101 -10.92 -3.38 -5.00
CA SER A 101 -10.95 -2.48 -6.15
C SER A 101 -12.00 -1.38 -6.01
N GLN A 102 -12.95 -1.56 -5.11
CA GLN A 102 -13.96 -0.56 -4.76
C GLN A 102 -13.62 0.15 -3.44
N ASP A 103 -13.09 -0.59 -2.46
CA ASP A 103 -12.73 -0.07 -1.15
C ASP A 103 -11.42 -0.69 -0.64
N VAL A 104 -10.33 0.06 -0.72
CA VAL A 104 -9.02 -0.39 -0.24
C VAL A 104 -8.94 -0.56 1.27
N SER A 105 -9.88 0.02 2.05
CA SER A 105 -9.88 -0.09 3.50
C SER A 105 -10.06 -1.53 3.99
N ILE A 106 -10.62 -2.40 3.15
CA ILE A 106 -10.73 -3.84 3.38
C ILE A 106 -9.35 -4.47 3.65
N LEU A 107 -8.31 -4.02 2.95
CA LEU A 107 -6.95 -4.55 3.09
C LEU A 107 -6.31 -4.26 4.45
N LYS A 108 -6.87 -3.34 5.22
CA LYS A 108 -6.48 -3.05 6.61
C LYS A 108 -7.17 -3.96 7.62
N GLN A 109 -8.26 -4.60 7.22
CA GLN A 109 -9.06 -5.46 8.08
C GLN A 109 -8.46 -6.88 8.09
N LYS A 110 -7.73 -7.22 9.15
CA LYS A 110 -7.06 -8.53 9.26
C LYS A 110 -8.03 -9.72 9.17
N THR A 111 -9.30 -9.52 9.54
CA THR A 111 -10.37 -10.53 9.44
C THR A 111 -10.87 -10.72 8.01
N ALA A 112 -10.74 -9.72 7.15
CA ALA A 112 -11.10 -9.82 5.74
C ALA A 112 -10.00 -10.50 4.90
N ILE A 113 -8.78 -10.64 5.42
CA ILE A 113 -7.69 -11.35 4.72
C ILE A 113 -7.80 -12.84 5.07
N GLU A 114 -8.37 -13.62 4.17
CA GLU A 114 -8.62 -15.04 4.35
C GLU A 114 -7.38 -15.91 4.13
N LEU A 115 -6.54 -15.55 3.15
CA LEU A 115 -5.32 -16.29 2.85
C LEU A 115 -4.17 -15.34 2.50
N VAL A 116 -2.99 -15.66 3.00
CA VAL A 116 -1.73 -15.05 2.61
C VAL A 116 -0.81 -16.13 2.09
N MET A 117 -0.37 -16.01 0.84
CA MET A 117 0.65 -16.88 0.25
C MET A 117 1.89 -16.05 -0.07
N LYS A 118 3.06 -16.60 0.24
CA LYS A 118 4.36 -16.01 -0.06
C LYS A 118 5.25 -17.06 -0.71
N SER A 119 5.76 -16.76 -1.88
CA SER A 119 6.63 -17.66 -2.68
C SER A 119 6.02 -19.06 -2.87
N GLY A 120 4.68 -19.15 -3.00
CA GLY A 120 3.95 -20.40 -3.13
C GLY A 120 3.63 -21.12 -1.84
N GLU A 121 4.11 -20.64 -0.69
CA GLU A 121 3.81 -21.21 0.62
C GLU A 121 2.69 -20.45 1.32
N VAL A 122 1.73 -21.18 1.89
CA VAL A 122 0.63 -20.58 2.65
C VAL A 122 1.13 -20.16 4.03
N ALA A 123 1.21 -18.85 4.26
CA ALA A 123 1.61 -18.27 5.54
C ALA A 123 0.44 -18.08 6.50
N VAL A 124 -0.75 -17.80 5.97
CA VAL A 124 -2.01 -17.64 6.74
C VAL A 124 -3.13 -18.27 5.94
N ASP A 125 -3.98 -19.07 6.59
CA ASP A 125 -5.24 -19.57 6.06
C ASP A 125 -6.33 -19.45 7.15
N ARG A 126 -7.39 -18.72 6.86
CA ARG A 126 -8.54 -18.47 7.75
C ARG A 126 -9.87 -18.88 7.13
N ARG A 127 -9.82 -19.57 6.00
CA ARG A 127 -11.01 -20.06 5.29
C ARG A 127 -11.68 -21.20 6.02
#